data_d11f6d3d9ecf724770b92024d0892472
#
_entry.id   d11f6d3d9ecf724770b92024d0892472
#
_cell.length_a   1.000
_cell.length_b   1.000
_cell.length_c   1.000
_cell.angle_alpha   90.00
_cell.angle_beta   90.00
_cell.angle_gamma   90.00
#
_symmetry.space_group_name_H-M   'P 1'
#
loop_
_entity.id
_entity.type
_entity.pdbx_description
1 polymer ?
#
loop_
_entity_poly.entity_id
_entity_poly.type
_entity_poly.pdbx_seq_one_letter_code
_entity_poly.pdbx_strand_id
1 'polypeptide(L)'
;MDKAVYRRRRRRRRRRRRRRRRRRKTYSPLPKSQSETHEVLPKMNIQTNKFEEFLQINHPDQGMIVFTCRKNLECLCSVTELFMDGTYTFCPKFFKQLYTIHGFQNGHYLPLVFILLSGKSEALYRQCMSCIVQLCTDNDFNLKPDIVHVDFEESMMKVIHSIFPATNIKCCRFHLGQAWWRKIQNLGLANEYKCPQCVI
;
A
#
# COMPACT_ATOMS: atom_id res chain seq x y z
N MET A 1 -16.44 23.29 -37.25
CA MET A 1 -16.54 22.44 -36.06
C MET A 1 -17.98 21.99 -35.89
N ASP A 2 -18.28 20.70 -35.99
CA ASP A 2 -19.61 20.13 -36.04
C ASP A 2 -20.40 20.40 -34.75
N LYS A 3 -21.51 21.13 -34.85
CA LYS A 3 -22.41 21.48 -33.74
C LYS A 3 -22.96 20.22 -33.02
N ALA A 4 -23.08 19.11 -33.73
CA ALA A 4 -23.55 17.84 -33.18
C ALA A 4 -22.52 17.21 -32.24
N VAL A 5 -21.23 17.23 -32.60
CA VAL A 5 -20.12 16.73 -31.77
C VAL A 5 -19.98 17.55 -30.48
N TYR A 6 -20.11 18.90 -30.59
CA TYR A 6 -20.07 19.79 -29.44
C TYR A 6 -21.22 19.52 -28.46
N ARG A 7 -22.47 19.33 -28.96
CA ARG A 7 -23.65 19.01 -28.15
C ARG A 7 -23.48 17.64 -27.44
N ARG A 8 -22.95 16.61 -28.12
CA ARG A 8 -22.65 15.28 -27.52
C ARG A 8 -21.61 15.38 -26.39
N ARG A 9 -20.51 16.14 -26.58
CA ARG A 9 -19.49 16.36 -25.52
C ARG A 9 -20.08 17.10 -24.30
N ARG A 10 -20.93 18.12 -24.52
CA ARG A 10 -21.59 18.89 -23.45
C ARG A 10 -22.58 18.01 -22.66
N ARG A 11 -23.35 17.14 -23.32
CA ARG A 11 -24.27 16.16 -22.67
C ARG A 11 -23.47 15.12 -21.86
N ARG A 12 -22.34 14.60 -22.36
CA ARG A 12 -21.48 13.66 -21.61
C ARG A 12 -20.87 14.32 -20.37
N ARG A 13 -20.40 15.59 -20.46
CA ARG A 13 -19.89 16.35 -19.30
C ARG A 13 -20.99 16.60 -18.26
N ARG A 14 -22.23 16.95 -18.67
CA ARG A 14 -23.37 17.13 -17.74
C ARG A 14 -23.77 15.82 -17.06
N ARG A 15 -23.80 14.69 -17.79
CA ARG A 15 -24.07 13.35 -17.20
C ARG A 15 -22.98 12.93 -16.21
N ARG A 16 -21.69 13.17 -16.50
CA ARG A 16 -20.57 12.91 -15.56
C ARG A 16 -20.67 13.78 -14.31
N ARG A 17 -21.00 15.09 -14.44
CA ARG A 17 -21.21 16.00 -13.29
C ARG A 17 -22.41 15.57 -12.44
N ARG A 18 -23.54 15.17 -13.04
CA ARG A 18 -24.71 14.65 -12.30
C ARG A 18 -24.40 13.33 -11.59
N ARG A 19 -23.67 12.39 -12.21
CA ARG A 19 -23.22 11.15 -11.56
C ARG A 19 -22.26 11.44 -10.38
N ARG A 20 -21.31 12.38 -10.54
CA ARG A 20 -20.42 12.81 -9.44
C ARG A 20 -21.19 13.49 -8.30
N ARG A 21 -22.19 14.35 -8.59
CA ARG A 21 -23.05 14.97 -7.57
C ARG A 21 -23.93 13.95 -6.85
N ARG A 22 -24.51 12.96 -7.54
CA ARG A 22 -25.28 11.88 -6.91
C ARG A 22 -24.38 11.03 -6.03
N ARG A 23 -23.19 10.62 -6.47
CA ARG A 23 -22.22 9.88 -5.62
C ARG A 23 -21.83 10.69 -4.37
N ARG A 24 -21.57 12.00 -4.48
CA ARG A 24 -21.26 12.86 -3.31
C ARG A 24 -22.38 12.98 -2.29
N LYS A 25 -23.64 12.78 -2.68
CA LYS A 25 -24.79 12.78 -1.75
C LYS A 25 -24.98 11.45 -1.02
N THR A 26 -24.38 10.37 -1.52
CA THR A 26 -24.51 9.02 -0.95
C THR A 26 -23.38 8.65 0.03
N TYR A 27 -22.31 9.44 0.05
CA TYR A 27 -21.18 9.22 0.99
C TYR A 27 -21.24 10.25 2.10
N SER A 28 -21.00 9.80 3.33
CA SER A 28 -20.70 10.66 4.47
C SER A 28 -19.61 11.68 4.10
N PRO A 29 -19.61 12.89 4.70
CA PRO A 29 -18.55 13.87 4.45
C PRO A 29 -17.18 13.22 4.68
N LEU A 30 -16.23 13.49 3.77
CA LEU A 30 -14.88 12.95 3.88
C LEU A 30 -14.22 13.49 5.15
N PRO A 31 -13.47 12.67 5.90
CA PRO A 31 -12.73 13.11 7.08
C PRO A 31 -11.80 14.27 6.74
N LYS A 32 -11.63 15.19 7.68
CA LYS A 32 -10.80 16.40 7.52
C LYS A 32 -9.47 16.30 8.27
N SER A 33 -9.30 15.26 9.08
CA SER A 33 -8.09 14.99 9.85
C SER A 33 -7.84 13.48 9.98
N GLN A 34 -6.65 13.13 10.44
CA GLN A 34 -6.30 11.74 10.77
C GLN A 34 -7.20 11.21 11.91
N SER A 35 -7.38 12.00 12.99
CA SER A 35 -8.25 11.64 14.11
C SER A 35 -9.68 11.35 13.66
N GLU A 36 -10.27 12.24 12.85
CA GLU A 36 -11.60 12.05 12.30
C GLU A 36 -11.67 10.78 11.40
N THR A 37 -10.58 10.45 10.71
CA THR A 37 -10.51 9.22 9.92
C THR A 37 -10.62 7.98 10.82
N HIS A 38 -9.87 7.94 11.92
CA HIS A 38 -9.93 6.85 12.88
C HIS A 38 -11.30 6.71 13.57
N GLU A 39 -12.01 7.82 13.77
CA GLU A 39 -13.35 7.84 14.39
C GLU A 39 -14.45 7.41 13.43
N VAL A 40 -14.33 7.74 12.15
CA VAL A 40 -15.38 7.49 11.13
C VAL A 40 -15.30 6.07 10.57
N LEU A 41 -14.09 5.55 10.33
CA LEU A 41 -13.90 4.24 9.69
C LEU A 41 -14.62 3.09 10.42
N PRO A 42 -14.55 2.94 11.75
CA PRO A 42 -15.26 1.87 12.46
C PRO A 42 -16.79 1.96 12.37
N LYS A 43 -17.33 3.15 12.08
CA LYS A 43 -18.76 3.36 11.90
C LYS A 43 -19.25 3.02 10.49
N MET A 44 -18.30 2.76 9.58
CA MET A 44 -18.58 2.37 8.21
C MET A 44 -18.60 0.84 8.08
N ASN A 45 -19.51 0.31 7.30
CA ASN A 45 -19.49 -1.10 6.94
C ASN A 45 -18.44 -1.32 5.83
N ILE A 46 -17.18 -1.60 6.24
CA ILE A 46 -16.05 -1.79 5.33
C ILE A 46 -15.86 -3.29 5.10
N GLN A 47 -16.43 -3.78 4.01
CA GLN A 47 -16.43 -5.19 3.65
C GLN A 47 -15.91 -5.42 2.23
N THR A 48 -15.41 -6.63 1.99
CA THR A 48 -15.11 -7.13 0.65
C THR A 48 -16.40 -7.35 -0.15
N ASN A 49 -16.28 -7.58 -1.47
CA ASN A 49 -17.42 -7.97 -2.31
C ASN A 49 -18.06 -9.32 -1.89
N LYS A 50 -17.40 -10.07 -1.00
CA LYS A 50 -17.88 -11.34 -0.44
C LYS A 50 -18.41 -11.18 0.99
N PHE A 51 -18.64 -9.93 1.43
CA PHE A 51 -19.15 -9.59 2.76
C PHE A 51 -18.23 -9.97 3.92
N GLU A 52 -16.93 -10.16 3.68
CA GLU A 52 -15.94 -10.32 4.74
C GLU A 52 -15.55 -8.94 5.30
N GLU A 53 -15.43 -8.81 6.61
CA GLU A 53 -14.92 -7.60 7.23
C GLU A 53 -13.49 -7.30 6.72
N PHE A 54 -13.25 -6.03 6.33
CA PHE A 54 -11.98 -5.65 5.70
C PHE A 54 -11.15 -4.67 6.53
N LEU A 55 -11.76 -3.93 7.46
CA LEU A 55 -11.05 -3.12 8.46
C LEU A 55 -10.73 -4.00 9.67
N GLN A 56 -9.47 -4.42 9.80
CA GLN A 56 -9.06 -5.34 10.87
C GLN A 56 -8.41 -4.63 12.05
N ILE A 57 -7.63 -3.58 11.81
CA ILE A 57 -6.92 -2.86 12.86
C ILE A 57 -7.15 -1.35 12.67
N ASN A 58 -7.47 -0.66 13.76
CA ASN A 58 -7.58 0.77 13.81
C ASN A 58 -6.97 1.27 15.12
N HIS A 59 -5.73 1.78 15.08
CA HIS A 59 -4.96 2.28 16.22
C HIS A 59 -4.74 3.80 16.10
N PRO A 60 -5.62 4.64 16.66
CA PRO A 60 -5.50 6.10 16.58
C PRO A 60 -4.22 6.64 17.19
N ASP A 61 -3.83 6.14 18.37
CA ASP A 61 -2.65 6.62 19.11
C ASP A 61 -1.34 6.37 18.36
N GLN A 62 -1.30 5.36 17.53
CA GLN A 62 -0.16 5.00 16.70
C GLN A 62 -0.27 5.52 15.26
N GLY A 63 -1.43 6.05 14.89
CA GLY A 63 -1.69 6.52 13.53
C GLY A 63 -1.59 5.40 12.50
N MET A 64 -2.16 4.23 12.82
CA MET A 64 -2.10 3.04 11.99
C MET A 64 -3.50 2.47 11.73
N ILE A 65 -3.76 2.10 10.48
CA ILE A 65 -4.98 1.41 10.05
C ILE A 65 -4.59 0.25 9.14
N VAL A 66 -5.15 -0.95 9.39
CA VAL A 66 -4.88 -2.14 8.57
C VAL A 66 -6.17 -2.67 7.96
N PHE A 67 -6.14 -2.84 6.65
CA PHE A 67 -7.21 -3.46 5.87
C PHE A 67 -6.73 -4.79 5.31
N THR A 68 -7.45 -5.84 5.65
CA THR A 68 -7.28 -7.20 5.13
C THR A 68 -8.54 -8.01 5.43
N CYS A 69 -8.61 -9.28 5.06
CA CYS A 69 -9.67 -10.20 5.44
C CYS A 69 -9.10 -11.59 5.70
N ARG A 70 -9.91 -12.49 6.30
CA ARG A 70 -9.47 -13.84 6.67
C ARG A 70 -8.83 -14.59 5.47
N LYS A 71 -9.43 -14.52 4.28
CA LYS A 71 -8.88 -15.16 3.08
C LYS A 71 -7.54 -14.58 2.64
N ASN A 72 -7.36 -13.28 2.80
CA ASN A 72 -6.09 -12.65 2.51
C ASN A 72 -5.00 -13.09 3.50
N LEU A 73 -5.34 -13.25 4.79
CA LEU A 73 -4.43 -13.76 5.82
C LEU A 73 -4.07 -15.23 5.57
N GLU A 74 -5.04 -16.05 5.19
CA GLU A 74 -4.82 -17.44 4.78
C GLU A 74 -3.81 -17.52 3.61
N CYS A 75 -4.03 -16.72 2.57
CA CYS A 75 -3.12 -16.63 1.44
C CYS A 75 -1.74 -16.10 1.87
N LEU A 76 -1.69 -15.04 2.71
CA LEU A 76 -0.46 -14.45 3.22
C LEU A 76 0.42 -15.48 3.95
N CYS A 77 -0.20 -16.35 4.74
CA CYS A 77 0.48 -17.40 5.50
C CYS A 77 0.79 -18.67 4.68
N SER A 78 0.17 -18.83 3.50
CA SER A 78 0.41 -19.97 2.61
C SER A 78 1.54 -19.76 1.62
N VAL A 79 1.96 -18.50 1.38
CA VAL A 79 3.04 -18.18 0.44
C VAL A 79 4.39 -18.12 1.14
N THR A 80 5.45 -18.49 0.45
CA THR A 80 6.83 -18.46 0.96
C THR A 80 7.54 -17.12 0.70
N GLU A 81 7.07 -16.37 -0.30
CA GLU A 81 7.65 -15.08 -0.68
C GLU A 81 6.66 -13.94 -0.50
N LEU A 82 7.07 -12.91 0.24
CA LEU A 82 6.32 -11.67 0.45
C LEU A 82 7.02 -10.49 -0.22
N PHE A 83 6.22 -9.55 -0.72
CA PHE A 83 6.69 -8.30 -1.32
C PHE A 83 6.04 -7.14 -0.59
N MET A 84 6.87 -6.30 0.00
CA MET A 84 6.42 -5.17 0.82
C MET A 84 6.87 -3.86 0.19
N ASP A 85 5.94 -2.93 -0.01
CA ASP A 85 6.21 -1.65 -0.64
C ASP A 85 5.41 -0.50 -0.01
N GLY A 86 6.06 0.64 0.12
CA GLY A 86 5.48 1.87 0.64
C GLY A 86 5.22 2.91 -0.45
N THR A 87 3.97 3.23 -0.74
CA THR A 87 3.55 4.22 -1.73
C THR A 87 3.12 5.52 -1.06
N TYR A 88 3.66 6.66 -1.55
CA TYR A 88 3.33 8.00 -1.06
C TYR A 88 2.27 8.70 -1.89
N THR A 89 2.37 8.58 -3.21
CA THR A 89 1.53 9.29 -4.18
C THR A 89 0.05 8.93 -4.08
N PHE A 90 -0.26 7.70 -3.72
CA PHE A 90 -1.63 7.20 -3.59
C PHE A 90 -2.10 7.11 -2.14
N CYS A 91 -1.28 7.58 -1.19
CA CYS A 91 -1.64 7.61 0.21
C CYS A 91 -2.74 8.67 0.48
N PRO A 92 -3.75 8.38 1.31
CA PRO A 92 -4.70 9.38 1.77
C PRO A 92 -4.01 10.56 2.46
N LYS A 93 -4.55 11.77 2.28
CA LYS A 93 -3.94 13.06 2.67
C LYS A 93 -3.40 13.14 4.10
N PHE A 94 -4.01 12.42 5.04
CA PHE A 94 -3.69 12.51 6.47
C PHE A 94 -2.72 11.45 6.96
N PHE A 95 -2.26 10.57 6.07
CA PHE A 95 -1.26 9.55 6.36
C PHE A 95 0.02 9.82 5.57
N LYS A 96 1.14 9.32 6.09
CA LYS A 96 2.45 9.48 5.46
C LYS A 96 2.64 8.56 4.27
N GLN A 97 2.13 7.33 4.39
CA GLN A 97 2.27 6.31 3.36
C GLN A 97 1.14 5.28 3.40
N LEU A 98 0.84 4.73 2.24
CA LEU A 98 0.11 3.49 2.08
C LEU A 98 1.16 2.38 1.91
N TYR A 99 1.27 1.51 2.90
CA TYR A 99 2.17 0.36 2.86
C TYR A 99 1.38 -0.90 2.48
N THR A 100 1.91 -1.69 1.56
CA THR A 100 1.19 -2.88 1.05
C THR A 100 2.06 -4.12 1.19
N ILE A 101 1.44 -5.24 1.55
CA ILE A 101 2.08 -6.55 1.57
C ILE A 101 1.40 -7.42 0.52
N HIS A 102 2.20 -7.92 -0.40
CA HIS A 102 1.76 -8.80 -1.47
C HIS A 102 2.34 -10.20 -1.27
N GLY A 103 1.57 -11.22 -1.58
CA GLY A 103 2.05 -12.58 -1.78
C GLY A 103 2.27 -12.86 -3.27
N PHE A 104 3.18 -13.76 -3.59
CA PHE A 104 3.36 -14.26 -4.95
C PHE A 104 2.79 -15.66 -5.08
N GLN A 105 1.76 -15.82 -5.89
CA GLN A 105 1.09 -17.09 -6.08
C GLN A 105 0.65 -17.26 -7.54
N ASN A 106 0.90 -18.42 -8.12
CA ASN A 106 0.51 -18.76 -9.50
C ASN A 106 0.96 -17.74 -10.56
N GLY A 107 2.17 -17.17 -10.40
CA GLY A 107 2.70 -16.16 -11.33
C GLY A 107 2.16 -14.74 -11.12
N HIS A 108 1.37 -14.50 -10.08
CA HIS A 108 0.74 -13.21 -9.82
C HIS A 108 1.11 -12.62 -8.46
N TYR A 109 1.31 -11.29 -8.42
CA TYR A 109 1.44 -10.52 -7.19
C TYR A 109 0.05 -10.17 -6.68
N LEU A 110 -0.33 -10.71 -5.53
CA LEU A 110 -1.63 -10.50 -4.91
C LEU A 110 -1.49 -9.53 -3.74
N PRO A 111 -2.10 -8.33 -3.78
CA PRO A 111 -2.12 -7.44 -2.64
C PRO A 111 -3.03 -8.01 -1.56
N LEU A 112 -2.47 -8.35 -0.41
CA LEU A 112 -3.14 -9.08 0.66
C LEU A 112 -3.41 -8.20 1.89
N VAL A 113 -2.50 -7.28 2.20
CA VAL A 113 -2.64 -6.36 3.33
C VAL A 113 -2.38 -4.94 2.87
N PHE A 114 -3.24 -4.00 3.27
CA PHE A 114 -3.11 -2.57 3.00
C PHE A 114 -3.05 -1.83 4.33
N ILE A 115 -2.04 -0.98 4.49
CA ILE A 115 -1.73 -0.35 5.77
C ILE A 115 -1.57 1.16 5.54
N LEU A 116 -2.34 1.95 6.28
CA LEU A 116 -2.11 3.40 6.34
C LEU A 116 -1.25 3.70 7.57
N LEU A 117 -0.13 4.38 7.36
CA LEU A 117 0.83 4.73 8.40
C LEU A 117 1.04 6.24 8.47
N SER A 118 1.08 6.78 9.68
CA SER A 118 1.36 8.21 9.95
C SER A 118 2.84 8.56 9.85
N GLY A 119 3.74 7.57 9.84
CA GLY A 119 5.18 7.75 9.88
C GLY A 119 5.97 6.61 9.23
N LYS A 120 7.28 6.62 9.49
CA LYS A 120 8.26 5.66 8.98
C LYS A 120 9.29 5.24 10.05
N SER A 121 8.96 5.43 11.31
CA SER A 121 9.88 5.03 12.38
C SER A 121 9.94 3.52 12.51
N GLU A 122 11.09 3.01 12.95
CA GLU A 122 11.26 1.58 13.25
C GLU A 122 10.22 1.11 14.28
N ALA A 123 9.93 1.92 15.30
CA ALA A 123 8.93 1.60 16.32
C ALA A 123 7.54 1.40 15.71
N LEU A 124 7.11 2.28 14.78
CA LEU A 124 5.81 2.15 14.12
C LEU A 124 5.76 0.91 13.21
N TYR A 125 6.83 0.63 12.47
CA TYR A 125 6.91 -0.58 11.64
C TYR A 125 6.89 -1.86 12.49
N ARG A 126 7.62 -1.87 13.60
CA ARG A 126 7.64 -2.98 14.55
C ARG A 126 6.24 -3.26 15.10
N GLN A 127 5.56 -2.22 15.56
CA GLN A 127 4.20 -2.33 16.05
C GLN A 127 3.26 -2.87 14.98
N CYS A 128 3.34 -2.30 13.76
CA CYS A 128 2.53 -2.72 12.64
C CYS A 128 2.71 -4.21 12.30
N MET A 129 3.96 -4.65 12.17
CA MET A 129 4.26 -6.04 11.83
C MET A 129 3.87 -7.00 12.97
N SER A 130 4.07 -6.60 14.24
CA SER A 130 3.62 -7.38 15.39
C SER A 130 2.10 -7.54 15.41
N CYS A 131 1.35 -6.49 15.10
CA CYS A 131 -0.12 -6.55 15.00
C CYS A 131 -0.57 -7.48 13.85
N ILE A 132 0.13 -7.49 12.71
CA ILE A 132 -0.20 -8.38 11.58
C ILE A 132 0.09 -9.84 11.95
N VAL A 133 1.22 -10.13 12.60
CA VAL A 133 1.55 -11.48 13.09
C VAL A 133 0.51 -11.95 14.10
N GLN A 134 0.13 -11.09 15.06
CA GLN A 134 -0.91 -11.39 16.03
C GLN A 134 -2.25 -11.67 15.35
N LEU A 135 -2.64 -10.84 14.38
CA LEU A 135 -3.87 -11.03 13.60
C LEU A 135 -3.88 -12.38 12.84
N CYS A 136 -2.74 -12.83 12.32
CA CYS A 136 -2.62 -14.15 11.73
C CYS A 136 -2.84 -15.24 12.79
N THR A 137 -2.19 -15.12 13.95
CA THR A 137 -2.29 -16.08 15.07
C THR A 137 -3.72 -16.17 15.60
N ASP A 138 -4.42 -15.05 15.77
CA ASP A 138 -5.81 -14.97 16.21
C ASP A 138 -6.80 -15.65 15.24
N ASN A 139 -6.37 -15.84 13.98
CA ASN A 139 -7.12 -16.56 12.95
C ASN A 139 -6.64 -18.00 12.73
N ASP A 140 -5.80 -18.55 13.61
CA ASP A 140 -5.19 -19.88 13.52
C ASP A 140 -4.20 -20.04 12.35
N PHE A 141 -3.59 -18.95 11.88
CA PHE A 141 -2.56 -18.94 10.86
C PHE A 141 -1.18 -18.64 11.45
N ASN A 142 -0.14 -19.16 10.80
CA ASN A 142 1.25 -18.91 11.18
C ASN A 142 1.98 -18.20 10.03
N LEU A 143 2.30 -16.93 10.23
CA LEU A 143 3.04 -16.12 9.26
C LEU A 143 4.54 -16.40 9.38
N LYS A 144 5.08 -17.16 8.44
CA LYS A 144 6.49 -17.57 8.41
C LYS A 144 7.05 -17.53 6.99
N PRO A 145 7.35 -16.34 6.44
CA PRO A 145 7.89 -16.21 5.10
C PRO A 145 9.36 -16.68 5.04
N ASP A 146 9.73 -17.39 3.97
CA ASP A 146 11.13 -17.75 3.69
C ASP A 146 11.90 -16.56 3.12
N ILE A 147 11.22 -15.75 2.29
CA ILE A 147 11.81 -14.59 1.61
C ILE A 147 10.88 -13.38 1.75
N VAL A 148 11.45 -12.24 2.11
CA VAL A 148 10.74 -10.95 2.12
C VAL A 148 11.50 -9.96 1.23
N HIS A 149 10.80 -9.47 0.22
CA HIS A 149 11.27 -8.41 -0.66
C HIS A 149 10.83 -7.05 -0.10
N VAL A 150 11.78 -6.16 0.20
CA VAL A 150 11.54 -4.81 0.69
C VAL A 150 12.30 -3.78 -0.14
N ASP A 151 11.94 -2.51 -0.01
CA ASP A 151 12.79 -1.44 -0.50
C ASP A 151 14.03 -1.26 0.42
N PHE A 152 14.92 -0.31 0.06
CA PHE A 152 16.15 -0.04 0.84
C PHE A 152 15.87 0.81 2.09
N GLU A 153 14.76 0.56 2.79
CA GLU A 153 14.42 1.24 4.03
C GLU A 153 14.96 0.48 5.24
N GLU A 154 16.04 0.99 5.82
CA GLU A 154 16.78 0.34 6.92
C GLU A 154 15.87 0.01 8.11
N SER A 155 14.94 0.90 8.46
CA SER A 155 13.99 0.70 9.57
C SER A 155 13.13 -0.54 9.37
N MET A 156 12.62 -0.76 8.15
CA MET A 156 11.81 -1.94 7.85
C MET A 156 12.66 -3.21 7.83
N MET A 157 13.86 -3.17 7.25
CA MET A 157 14.77 -4.32 7.23
C MET A 157 15.12 -4.79 8.64
N LYS A 158 15.42 -3.86 9.57
CA LYS A 158 15.66 -4.18 10.99
C LYS A 158 14.47 -4.85 11.65
N VAL A 159 13.26 -4.36 11.35
CA VAL A 159 12.01 -4.91 11.89
C VAL A 159 11.79 -6.34 11.38
N ILE A 160 11.92 -6.56 10.06
CA ILE A 160 11.74 -7.90 9.47
C ILE A 160 12.76 -8.87 10.04
N HIS A 161 14.04 -8.49 10.14
CA HIS A 161 15.07 -9.34 10.72
C HIS A 161 14.78 -9.70 12.20
N SER A 162 14.22 -8.77 12.96
CA SER A 162 13.87 -8.99 14.37
C SER A 162 12.64 -9.90 14.54
N ILE A 163 11.63 -9.76 13.70
CA ILE A 163 10.36 -10.54 13.81
C ILE A 163 10.50 -11.91 13.14
N PHE A 164 11.21 -11.97 12.03
CA PHE A 164 11.44 -13.18 11.25
C PHE A 164 12.95 -13.47 11.08
N PRO A 165 13.65 -13.93 12.11
CA PRO A 165 15.11 -14.06 12.07
C PRO A 165 15.63 -15.11 11.08
N ALA A 166 14.79 -16.07 10.68
CA ALA A 166 15.14 -17.09 9.69
C ALA A 166 14.83 -16.66 8.24
N THR A 167 14.18 -15.50 8.04
CA THR A 167 13.77 -15.02 6.73
C THR A 167 14.92 -14.38 5.97
N ASN A 168 15.05 -14.71 4.69
CA ASN A 168 15.98 -14.05 3.77
C ASN A 168 15.38 -12.74 3.25
N ILE A 169 16.03 -11.61 3.56
CA ILE A 169 15.63 -10.29 3.10
C ILE A 169 16.26 -10.03 1.73
N LYS A 170 15.44 -9.73 0.73
CA LYS A 170 15.87 -9.29 -0.60
C LYS A 170 15.43 -7.85 -0.84
N CYS A 171 16.36 -7.00 -1.29
CA CYS A 171 16.03 -5.64 -1.66
C CYS A 171 15.44 -5.56 -3.06
N CYS A 172 14.45 -4.69 -3.24
CA CYS A 172 13.74 -4.53 -4.51
C CYS A 172 14.67 -3.95 -5.59
N ARG A 173 14.92 -4.72 -6.67
CA ARG A 173 15.75 -4.32 -7.80
C ARG A 173 15.26 -3.03 -8.48
N PHE A 174 13.95 -2.83 -8.54
CA PHE A 174 13.35 -1.62 -9.13
C PHE A 174 13.76 -0.36 -8.35
N HIS A 175 13.67 -0.39 -7.01
CA HIS A 175 14.08 0.72 -6.16
C HIS A 175 15.60 0.98 -6.22
N LEU A 176 16.42 -0.07 -6.36
CA LEU A 176 17.84 0.08 -6.62
C LEU A 176 18.10 0.82 -7.93
N GLY A 177 17.46 0.38 -9.02
CA GLY A 177 17.57 1.04 -10.33
C GLY A 177 17.12 2.51 -10.29
N GLN A 178 16.03 2.81 -9.58
CA GLN A 178 15.59 4.18 -9.36
C GLN A 178 16.61 5.02 -8.57
N ALA A 179 17.19 4.46 -7.52
CA ALA A 179 18.20 5.15 -6.70
C ALA A 179 19.45 5.45 -7.54
N TRP A 180 19.91 4.49 -8.33
CA TRP A 180 21.03 4.69 -9.28
C TRP A 180 20.72 5.75 -10.31
N TRP A 181 19.55 5.70 -10.94
CA TRP A 181 19.14 6.69 -11.92
C TRP A 181 19.10 8.11 -11.34
N ARG A 182 18.54 8.28 -10.14
CA ARG A 182 18.57 9.58 -9.43
C ARG A 182 19.99 10.04 -9.16
N LYS A 183 20.90 9.14 -8.78
CA LYS A 183 22.31 9.48 -8.54
C LYS A 183 22.99 9.93 -9.84
N ILE A 184 22.77 9.22 -10.94
CA ILE A 184 23.28 9.56 -12.28
C ILE A 184 22.79 10.95 -12.71
N GLN A 185 21.49 11.24 -12.52
CA GLN A 185 20.91 12.55 -12.80
C GLN A 185 21.55 13.66 -11.94
N ASN A 186 21.73 13.42 -10.65
CA ASN A 186 22.31 14.39 -9.73
C ASN A 186 23.79 14.68 -10.02
N LEU A 187 24.49 13.73 -10.62
CA LEU A 187 25.89 13.90 -11.08
C LEU A 187 25.99 14.54 -12.47
N GLY A 188 24.86 14.85 -13.14
CA GLY A 188 24.85 15.42 -14.49
C GLY A 188 25.15 14.42 -15.60
N LEU A 189 25.27 13.12 -15.29
CA LEU A 189 25.69 12.05 -16.21
C LEU A 189 24.54 11.39 -17.00
N ALA A 190 23.36 12.01 -17.01
CA ALA A 190 22.16 11.40 -17.60
C ALA A 190 22.24 11.22 -19.12
N ASN A 191 22.96 12.12 -19.83
CA ASN A 191 23.14 12.06 -21.27
C ASN A 191 24.16 10.98 -21.64
N GLU A 192 25.27 10.92 -20.92
CA GLU A 192 26.32 9.91 -21.09
C GLU A 192 25.79 8.52 -20.85
N TYR A 193 25.01 8.32 -19.77
CA TYR A 193 24.41 7.04 -19.45
C TYR A 193 23.43 6.52 -20.52
N LYS A 194 22.78 7.42 -21.27
CA LYS A 194 21.87 7.05 -22.38
C LYS A 194 22.60 6.83 -23.70
N CYS A 195 23.88 7.17 -23.80
CA CYS A 195 24.67 7.00 -25.01
C CYS A 195 24.98 5.51 -25.23
N PRO A 196 24.55 4.89 -26.35
CA PRO A 196 24.83 3.48 -26.63
C PRO A 196 26.32 3.13 -26.77
N GLN A 197 27.18 4.14 -26.93
CA GLN A 197 28.62 4.00 -27.08
C GLN A 197 29.40 4.13 -25.76
N CYS A 198 28.73 4.56 -24.69
CA CYS A 198 29.31 4.59 -23.35
C CYS A 198 29.19 3.22 -22.70
N VAL A 199 30.18 2.37 -22.91
CA VAL A 199 30.36 1.13 -22.16
C VAL A 199 30.97 1.51 -20.83
N ILE A 200 30.18 1.39 -19.74
CA ILE A 200 30.67 1.39 -18.37
C ILE A 200 30.74 -0.06 -17.90
#